data_4589784d47b2f8d1f37e1e65cede4014
#
_entry.id   4589784d47b2f8d1f37e1e65cede4014
#
_cell.length_a   1.000
_cell.length_b   1.000
_cell.length_c   1.000
_cell.angle_alpha   90.00
_cell.angle_beta   90.00
_cell.angle_gamma   90.00
#
_symmetry.space_group_name_H-M   'P 1'
#
loop_
_entity.id
_entity.type
_entity.pdbx_description
1 polymer ?
#
loop_
_entity_poly.entity_id
_entity_poly.type
_entity_poly.pdbx_seq_one_letter_code
_entity_poly.pdbx_strand_id
1 'polypeptide(L)'
;MKNVIGALLLLFVLLVSCSKASYVQSIPKSSMAVMAIDCTKLGKNLKAENILKTFIGVDNNFTDYGIDLSSKLYLFEAADMNFGLCAKVDDASKLAAALDTLVLRGQAVAGKERKGCYFYTVNNVWAVGFNDDALLVMGPQPLAVQPDMQLRIAKLLTIDSKKEDRQSPLLASVDAIDAPMAFVARLDALPENIALPFTLGLPKRVNLSQVVLKAGLRIADNTLLMKGETFSYNETIDKALKRVAASYRPIGETFLKEASSPAALTLFANMEGNKLLGIVRDNIVLSTLLTGLNTAIDMDNIIRSVDGNIIISTSTSASGQANLSIRAQLKHTNWLTDVGYWKRSCPPGSTIYDAGPRAYVFDNGNFKYYFGLKTDSSFYCLPHPPSQQPILVTPSSQISSSVANEIRGKRLALVFNIDALAASRGIKNGGLTTLRSYLGGVNTIVYILE
;
A
#
# COMPACT_ATOMS: atom_id res chain seq x y z
N MET A 1 -58.97 -11.94 -2.51
CA MET A 1 -58.06 -10.95 -1.91
C MET A 1 -56.69 -11.50 -1.51
N LYS A 2 -56.53 -12.73 -0.97
CA LYS A 2 -55.22 -13.28 -0.58
C LYS A 2 -54.26 -13.49 -1.78
N ASN A 3 -54.77 -13.82 -2.97
CA ASN A 3 -53.91 -14.07 -4.15
C ASN A 3 -53.39 -12.80 -4.83
N VAL A 4 -54.03 -11.65 -4.62
CA VAL A 4 -53.59 -10.36 -5.19
C VAL A 4 -52.48 -9.75 -4.36
N ILE A 5 -52.50 -9.95 -3.04
CA ILE A 5 -51.45 -9.47 -2.12
C ILE A 5 -50.15 -10.26 -2.32
N GLY A 6 -50.25 -11.58 -2.57
CA GLY A 6 -49.08 -12.41 -2.92
C GLY A 6 -48.42 -12.03 -4.24
N ALA A 7 -49.22 -11.69 -5.26
CA ALA A 7 -48.71 -11.22 -6.55
C ALA A 7 -48.08 -9.82 -6.46
N LEU A 8 -48.63 -8.92 -5.60
CA LEU A 8 -48.06 -7.58 -5.36
C LEU A 8 -46.71 -7.65 -4.59
N LEU A 9 -46.61 -8.58 -3.62
CA LEU A 9 -45.36 -8.82 -2.87
C LEU A 9 -44.29 -9.44 -3.77
N LEU A 10 -44.64 -10.35 -4.68
CA LEU A 10 -43.74 -10.92 -5.68
C LEU A 10 -43.24 -9.87 -6.67
N LEU A 11 -44.12 -8.93 -7.08
CA LEU A 11 -43.75 -7.83 -7.96
C LEU A 11 -42.80 -6.83 -7.32
N PHE A 12 -42.91 -6.60 -5.98
CA PHE A 12 -42.01 -5.72 -5.23
C PHE A 12 -40.62 -6.34 -5.03
N VAL A 13 -40.50 -7.68 -4.93
CA VAL A 13 -39.23 -8.39 -4.85
C VAL A 13 -38.46 -8.39 -6.18
N LEU A 14 -39.19 -8.30 -7.31
CA LEU A 14 -38.56 -8.22 -8.63
C LEU A 14 -38.06 -6.81 -9.01
N LEU A 15 -38.41 -5.76 -8.24
CA LEU A 15 -37.95 -4.39 -8.48
C LEU A 15 -36.68 -4.03 -7.70
N VAL A 16 -36.20 -4.89 -6.79
CA VAL A 16 -34.88 -4.78 -6.17
C VAL A 16 -33.86 -5.58 -6.99
N SER A 17 -33.90 -5.45 -8.31
CA SER A 17 -32.72 -5.72 -9.10
C SER A 17 -31.72 -4.61 -8.78
N CYS A 18 -30.76 -4.88 -7.90
CA CYS A 18 -29.54 -4.12 -7.81
C CYS A 18 -28.88 -4.14 -9.19
N SER A 19 -29.25 -3.20 -10.07
CA SER A 19 -28.49 -2.96 -11.28
C SER A 19 -27.12 -2.50 -10.79
N LYS A 20 -26.10 -3.35 -10.95
CA LYS A 20 -24.71 -2.94 -10.76
C LYS A 20 -24.54 -1.63 -11.52
N ALA A 21 -24.03 -0.60 -10.84
CA ALA A 21 -23.91 0.72 -11.43
C ALA A 21 -23.19 0.62 -12.77
N SER A 22 -23.85 1.06 -13.86
CA SER A 22 -23.38 0.85 -15.24
C SER A 22 -22.01 1.51 -15.49
N TYR A 23 -21.76 2.67 -14.87
CA TYR A 23 -20.53 3.44 -15.06
C TYR A 23 -19.25 2.68 -14.67
N VAL A 24 -19.28 1.80 -13.64
CA VAL A 24 -18.10 1.04 -13.22
C VAL A 24 -17.59 0.05 -14.26
N GLN A 25 -18.40 -0.29 -15.25
CA GLN A 25 -18.01 -1.16 -16.36
C GLN A 25 -17.05 -0.48 -17.34
N SER A 26 -16.96 0.85 -17.27
CA SER A 26 -15.95 1.62 -18.00
C SER A 26 -14.54 1.47 -17.45
N ILE A 27 -14.38 0.88 -16.25
CA ILE A 27 -13.05 0.57 -15.69
C ILE A 27 -12.43 -0.61 -16.46
N PRO A 28 -11.18 -0.48 -16.96
CA PRO A 28 -10.55 -1.55 -17.71
C PRO A 28 -10.48 -2.87 -16.93
N LYS A 29 -10.89 -3.99 -17.54
CA LYS A 29 -10.80 -5.33 -16.95
C LYS A 29 -9.36 -5.70 -16.56
N SER A 30 -8.39 -5.18 -17.30
CA SER A 30 -6.96 -5.38 -17.07
C SER A 30 -6.36 -4.48 -15.97
N SER A 31 -7.19 -3.76 -15.20
CA SER A 31 -6.69 -2.94 -14.11
C SER A 31 -5.90 -3.77 -13.10
N MET A 32 -4.72 -3.26 -12.73
CA MET A 32 -3.82 -3.91 -11.77
C MET A 32 -4.04 -3.44 -10.34
N ALA A 33 -4.58 -2.22 -10.18
CA ALA A 33 -5.00 -1.66 -8.91
C ALA A 33 -6.32 -0.90 -9.08
N VAL A 34 -7.18 -0.94 -8.07
CA VAL A 34 -8.43 -0.19 -8.00
C VAL A 34 -8.62 0.34 -6.59
N MET A 35 -8.99 1.62 -6.47
CA MET A 35 -9.40 2.26 -5.24
C MET A 35 -10.82 2.80 -5.41
N ALA A 36 -11.73 2.40 -4.54
CA ALA A 36 -13.06 2.98 -4.45
C ALA A 36 -13.10 4.03 -3.33
N ILE A 37 -13.74 5.16 -3.57
CA ILE A 37 -13.88 6.27 -2.64
C ILE A 37 -15.36 6.58 -2.47
N ASP A 38 -15.88 6.34 -1.29
CA ASP A 38 -17.23 6.71 -0.91
C ASP A 38 -17.23 8.16 -0.40
N CYS A 39 -17.61 9.08 -1.29
CA CYS A 39 -17.58 10.51 -0.99
C CYS A 39 -18.51 10.90 0.18
N THR A 40 -19.54 10.10 0.46
CA THR A 40 -20.48 10.35 1.56
C THR A 40 -19.90 9.99 2.92
N LYS A 41 -18.85 9.14 2.95
CA LYS A 41 -18.18 8.68 4.18
C LYS A 41 -16.84 9.40 4.44
N LEU A 42 -16.41 10.30 3.54
CA LEU A 42 -15.15 11.03 3.70
C LEU A 42 -15.20 11.98 4.90
N GLY A 43 -14.13 12.02 5.67
CA GLY A 43 -13.96 12.98 6.77
C GLY A 43 -13.68 14.40 6.28
N LYS A 44 -13.67 15.36 7.20
CA LYS A 44 -13.48 16.81 6.89
C LYS A 44 -12.17 17.12 6.15
N ASN A 45 -11.16 16.27 6.25
CA ASN A 45 -9.80 16.52 5.71
C ASN A 45 -9.61 16.05 4.26
N LEU A 46 -10.49 15.19 3.76
CA LEU A 46 -10.44 14.72 2.38
C LEU A 46 -11.76 15.09 1.68
N LYS A 47 -11.68 15.98 0.72
CA LYS A 47 -12.83 16.38 -0.08
C LYS A 47 -12.74 15.75 -1.47
N ALA A 48 -13.85 15.22 -1.96
CA ALA A 48 -13.96 14.65 -3.31
C ALA A 48 -13.50 15.66 -4.38
N GLU A 49 -13.77 16.95 -4.15
CA GLU A 49 -13.38 18.05 -5.02
C GLU A 49 -11.86 18.09 -5.25
N ASN A 50 -11.03 17.81 -4.21
CA ASN A 50 -9.58 17.82 -4.36
C ASN A 50 -9.08 16.69 -5.27
N ILE A 51 -9.74 15.52 -5.21
CA ILE A 51 -9.43 14.38 -6.08
C ILE A 51 -9.77 14.74 -7.52
N LEU A 52 -10.98 15.21 -7.76
CA LEU A 52 -11.46 15.59 -9.08
C LEU A 52 -10.65 16.75 -9.64
N LYS A 53 -10.33 17.78 -8.85
CA LYS A 53 -9.47 18.92 -9.24
C LYS A 53 -8.15 18.47 -9.86
N THR A 54 -7.54 17.45 -9.31
CA THR A 54 -6.24 16.99 -9.81
C THR A 54 -6.34 16.29 -11.17
N PHE A 55 -7.45 15.60 -11.44
CA PHE A 55 -7.64 14.91 -12.72
C PHE A 55 -8.25 15.84 -13.79
N ILE A 56 -9.18 16.70 -13.39
CA ILE A 56 -9.96 17.52 -14.33
C ILE A 56 -9.55 19.00 -14.28
N GLY A 57 -8.80 19.45 -13.26
CA GLY A 57 -8.27 20.82 -13.18
C GLY A 57 -9.27 21.92 -12.80
N VAL A 58 -10.50 21.56 -12.38
CA VAL A 58 -11.57 22.52 -12.08
C VAL A 58 -11.50 23.00 -10.63
N ASP A 59 -11.61 24.32 -10.41
CA ASP A 59 -11.30 24.95 -9.11
C ASP A 59 -12.47 25.07 -8.12
N ASN A 60 -13.73 24.92 -8.54
CA ASN A 60 -14.91 25.22 -7.70
C ASN A 60 -16.00 24.14 -7.76
N ASN A 61 -16.81 24.05 -6.72
CA ASN A 61 -18.00 23.20 -6.45
C ASN A 61 -18.39 22.18 -7.51
N PHE A 62 -17.88 20.96 -7.37
CA PHE A 62 -18.15 19.84 -8.29
C PHE A 62 -19.59 19.35 -8.31
N THR A 63 -20.40 19.68 -7.33
CA THR A 63 -21.84 19.39 -7.35
C THR A 63 -22.58 20.05 -8.49
N ASP A 64 -22.05 21.18 -8.98
CA ASP A 64 -22.62 21.92 -10.10
C ASP A 64 -22.13 21.45 -11.49
N TYR A 65 -21.17 20.52 -11.54
CA TYR A 65 -20.56 20.06 -12.79
C TYR A 65 -21.11 18.74 -13.31
N GLY A 66 -22.24 18.27 -12.79
CA GLY A 66 -22.93 17.11 -13.31
C GLY A 66 -22.27 15.78 -12.98
N ILE A 67 -21.51 15.69 -11.87
CA ILE A 67 -20.93 14.44 -11.34
C ILE A 67 -21.69 14.03 -10.08
N ASP A 68 -22.20 12.78 -10.05
CA ASP A 68 -22.89 12.22 -8.90
C ASP A 68 -21.91 11.80 -7.79
N LEU A 69 -21.71 12.67 -6.79
CA LEU A 69 -20.87 12.39 -5.62
C LEU A 69 -21.59 11.55 -4.54
N SER A 70 -22.85 11.21 -4.73
CA SER A 70 -23.51 10.21 -3.88
C SER A 70 -23.11 8.78 -4.27
N SER A 71 -22.60 8.60 -5.48
CA SER A 71 -21.97 7.39 -5.98
C SER A 71 -20.46 7.38 -5.69
N LYS A 72 -19.86 6.18 -5.64
CA LYS A 72 -18.42 6.04 -5.43
C LYS A 72 -17.62 6.60 -6.61
N LEU A 73 -16.49 7.24 -6.33
CA LEU A 73 -15.43 7.49 -7.30
C LEU A 73 -14.49 6.28 -7.32
N TYR A 74 -13.97 5.94 -8.49
CA TYR A 74 -12.96 4.89 -8.63
C TYR A 74 -11.69 5.45 -9.26
N LEU A 75 -10.56 5.25 -8.59
CA LEU A 75 -9.24 5.43 -9.18
C LEU A 75 -8.72 4.05 -9.57
N PHE A 76 -8.03 3.95 -10.69
CA PHE A 76 -7.45 2.67 -11.13
C PHE A 76 -6.11 2.86 -11.82
N GLU A 77 -5.32 1.81 -11.82
CA GLU A 77 -4.13 1.68 -12.63
C GLU A 77 -4.33 0.56 -13.64
N ALA A 78 -4.23 0.87 -14.92
CA ALA A 78 -4.34 -0.08 -16.00
C ALA A 78 -3.02 -0.83 -16.23
N ALA A 79 -3.06 -1.97 -16.93
CA ALA A 79 -1.89 -2.81 -17.19
C ALA A 79 -0.73 -2.11 -17.94
N ASP A 80 -1.01 -1.03 -18.63
CA ASP A 80 -0.03 -0.18 -19.32
C ASP A 80 0.46 1.00 -18.46
N MET A 81 0.27 0.92 -17.14
CA MET A 81 0.65 1.93 -16.13
C MET A 81 -0.05 3.29 -16.32
N ASN A 82 -1.14 3.36 -17.07
CA ASN A 82 -1.99 4.54 -17.09
C ASN A 82 -2.87 4.57 -15.84
N PHE A 83 -2.87 5.72 -15.17
CA PHE A 83 -3.85 5.98 -14.12
C PHE A 83 -5.17 6.42 -14.73
N GLY A 84 -6.26 6.16 -14.00
CA GLY A 84 -7.57 6.62 -14.41
C GLY A 84 -8.47 6.96 -13.23
N LEU A 85 -9.47 7.78 -13.53
CA LEU A 85 -10.61 8.10 -12.67
C LEU A 85 -11.88 7.69 -13.39
N CYS A 86 -12.77 6.99 -12.70
CA CYS A 86 -14.12 6.71 -13.15
C CYS A 86 -15.13 7.28 -12.17
N ALA A 87 -16.10 8.04 -12.65
CA ALA A 87 -17.16 8.65 -11.87
C ALA A 87 -18.51 8.50 -12.59
N LYS A 88 -19.60 8.51 -11.82
CA LYS A 88 -20.96 8.54 -12.37
C LYS A 88 -21.30 9.97 -12.79
N VAL A 89 -21.86 10.12 -13.99
CA VAL A 89 -22.39 11.37 -14.51
C VAL A 89 -23.84 11.51 -14.05
N ASP A 90 -24.20 12.69 -13.57
CA ASP A 90 -25.56 13.09 -13.22
C ASP A 90 -26.17 13.98 -14.31
N ASP A 91 -25.37 14.89 -14.90
CA ASP A 91 -25.78 15.79 -15.96
C ASP A 91 -24.60 16.03 -16.93
N ALA A 92 -24.63 15.38 -18.08
CA ALA A 92 -23.59 15.46 -19.10
C ALA A 92 -23.45 16.88 -19.68
N SER A 93 -24.57 17.65 -19.76
CA SER A 93 -24.57 19.01 -20.28
C SER A 93 -23.84 19.97 -19.34
N LYS A 94 -24.02 19.84 -18.01
CA LYS A 94 -23.28 20.62 -17.02
C LYS A 94 -21.79 20.27 -17.05
N LEU A 95 -21.45 18.98 -17.21
CA LEU A 95 -20.08 18.54 -17.30
C LEU A 95 -19.38 19.07 -18.56
N ALA A 96 -20.06 19.05 -19.70
CA ALA A 96 -19.57 19.66 -20.94
C ALA A 96 -19.31 21.16 -20.77
N ALA A 97 -20.25 21.92 -20.21
CA ALA A 97 -20.09 23.36 -19.99
C ALA A 97 -18.92 23.69 -19.06
N ALA A 98 -18.69 22.87 -18.04
CA ALA A 98 -17.53 23.01 -17.14
C ALA A 98 -16.20 22.80 -17.88
N LEU A 99 -16.11 21.75 -18.72
CA LEU A 99 -14.90 21.48 -19.52
C LEU A 99 -14.69 22.51 -20.62
N ASP A 100 -15.75 23.04 -21.24
CA ASP A 100 -15.67 24.15 -22.19
C ASP A 100 -15.14 25.43 -21.55
N THR A 101 -15.45 25.65 -20.26
CA THR A 101 -14.83 26.75 -19.50
C THR A 101 -13.31 26.57 -19.37
N LEU A 102 -12.81 25.34 -19.21
CA LEU A 102 -11.36 25.08 -19.22
C LEU A 102 -10.75 25.30 -20.61
N VAL A 103 -11.49 24.98 -21.67
CA VAL A 103 -11.06 25.28 -23.06
C VAL A 103 -10.89 26.79 -23.25
N LEU A 104 -11.85 27.58 -22.80
CA LEU A 104 -11.78 29.03 -22.86
C LEU A 104 -10.58 29.63 -22.08
N ARG A 105 -10.16 28.94 -21.02
CA ARG A 105 -8.97 29.31 -20.21
C ARG A 105 -7.65 28.75 -20.77
N GLY A 106 -7.67 28.02 -21.88
CA GLY A 106 -6.49 27.38 -22.45
C GLY A 106 -5.94 26.20 -21.63
N GLN A 107 -6.72 25.66 -20.69
CA GLN A 107 -6.36 24.52 -19.83
C GLN A 107 -6.82 23.19 -20.40
N ALA A 108 -7.72 23.20 -21.38
CA ALA A 108 -8.18 22.02 -22.06
C ALA A 108 -8.31 22.26 -23.57
N VAL A 109 -8.36 21.17 -24.34
CA VAL A 109 -8.65 21.15 -25.77
C VAL A 109 -9.85 20.22 -25.98
N ALA A 110 -10.90 20.74 -26.63
CA ALA A 110 -12.07 19.95 -26.98
C ALA A 110 -11.73 18.95 -28.11
N GLY A 111 -12.14 17.71 -27.94
CA GLY A 111 -12.05 16.65 -28.94
C GLY A 111 -13.33 16.57 -29.79
N LYS A 112 -13.34 15.67 -30.77
CA LYS A 112 -14.55 15.43 -31.59
C LYS A 112 -15.49 14.49 -30.82
N GLU A 113 -16.79 14.85 -30.77
CA GLU A 113 -17.82 13.95 -30.29
C GLU A 113 -17.87 12.68 -31.15
N ARG A 114 -18.01 11.51 -30.52
CA ARG A 114 -18.09 10.21 -31.18
C ARG A 114 -19.04 9.29 -30.41
N LYS A 115 -20.04 8.74 -31.10
CA LYS A 115 -20.98 7.73 -30.54
C LYS A 115 -21.67 8.20 -29.26
N GLY A 116 -22.05 9.47 -29.15
CA GLY A 116 -22.68 10.03 -27.98
C GLY A 116 -21.72 10.20 -26.78
N CYS A 117 -20.41 10.21 -27.04
CA CYS A 117 -19.40 10.52 -26.04
C CYS A 117 -18.68 11.82 -26.37
N TYR A 118 -18.48 12.65 -25.36
CA TYR A 118 -17.72 13.88 -25.43
C TYR A 118 -16.27 13.63 -25.02
N PHE A 119 -15.32 14.33 -25.67
CA PHE A 119 -13.88 14.14 -25.38
C PHE A 119 -13.19 15.47 -25.20
N TYR A 120 -12.24 15.49 -24.24
CA TYR A 120 -11.36 16.62 -23.97
C TYR A 120 -9.96 16.10 -23.65
N THR A 121 -8.93 16.97 -23.84
CA THR A 121 -7.59 16.76 -23.32
C THR A 121 -7.31 17.88 -22.32
N VAL A 122 -7.10 17.54 -21.05
CA VAL A 122 -6.88 18.48 -19.95
C VAL A 122 -5.39 18.54 -19.60
N ASN A 123 -4.87 19.77 -19.42
CA ASN A 123 -3.47 20.05 -19.11
C ASN A 123 -2.47 19.35 -20.06
N ASN A 124 -2.86 19.09 -21.30
CA ASN A 124 -2.09 18.40 -22.33
C ASN A 124 -1.66 16.96 -22.00
N VAL A 125 -2.14 16.36 -20.91
CA VAL A 125 -1.71 15.03 -20.45
C VAL A 125 -2.85 14.10 -20.08
N TRP A 126 -4.04 14.61 -19.75
CA TRP A 126 -5.20 13.81 -19.35
C TRP A 126 -6.22 13.72 -20.46
N ALA A 127 -6.50 12.52 -20.96
CA ALA A 127 -7.63 12.26 -21.82
C ALA A 127 -8.89 12.13 -20.96
N VAL A 128 -9.90 12.94 -21.26
CA VAL A 128 -11.21 12.92 -20.60
C VAL A 128 -12.25 12.50 -21.63
N GLY A 129 -13.11 11.56 -21.27
CA GLY A 129 -14.27 11.19 -22.07
C GLY A 129 -15.45 10.88 -21.16
N PHE A 130 -16.65 11.21 -21.58
CA PHE A 130 -17.88 10.93 -20.83
C PHE A 130 -19.09 10.82 -21.74
N ASN A 131 -20.12 10.17 -21.21
CA ASN A 131 -21.48 10.10 -21.76
C ASN A 131 -22.49 10.40 -20.64
N ASP A 132 -23.75 10.10 -20.82
CA ASP A 132 -24.81 10.34 -19.82
C ASP A 132 -24.67 9.50 -18.54
N ASP A 133 -23.91 8.38 -18.59
CA ASP A 133 -23.76 7.46 -17.46
C ASP A 133 -22.41 7.59 -16.72
N ALA A 134 -21.32 7.79 -17.48
CA ALA A 134 -19.97 7.63 -16.98
C ALA A 134 -19.01 8.71 -17.46
N LEU A 135 -18.17 9.20 -16.54
CA LEU A 135 -16.97 9.95 -16.81
C LEU A 135 -15.76 9.03 -16.66
N LEU A 136 -14.87 9.05 -17.65
CA LEU A 136 -13.59 8.35 -17.61
C LEU A 136 -12.45 9.31 -17.93
N VAL A 137 -11.47 9.41 -17.04
CA VAL A 137 -10.23 10.17 -17.23
C VAL A 137 -9.07 9.19 -17.26
N MET A 138 -8.14 9.29 -18.20
CA MET A 138 -6.97 8.42 -18.29
C MET A 138 -5.72 9.21 -18.68
N GLY A 139 -4.58 8.82 -18.09
CA GLY A 139 -3.26 9.43 -18.32
C GLY A 139 -2.31 9.17 -17.15
N PRO A 140 -1.25 10.03 -16.98
CA PRO A 140 -0.84 11.06 -17.92
C PRO A 140 -0.15 10.51 -19.16
N GLN A 141 -0.46 11.08 -20.33
CA GLN A 141 0.14 10.70 -21.60
C GLN A 141 0.49 11.94 -22.43
N PRO A 142 1.59 11.90 -23.22
CA PRO A 142 1.94 12.98 -24.11
C PRO A 142 0.85 13.32 -25.13
N LEU A 143 0.82 14.55 -25.59
CA LEU A 143 -0.22 15.05 -26.52
C LEU A 143 -0.34 14.21 -27.79
N ALA A 144 0.77 13.69 -28.31
CA ALA A 144 0.78 12.85 -29.51
C ALA A 144 -0.02 11.54 -29.39
N VAL A 145 -0.20 11.01 -28.18
CA VAL A 145 -0.94 9.74 -27.90
C VAL A 145 -2.39 9.99 -27.48
N GLN A 146 -2.79 11.24 -27.28
CA GLN A 146 -4.13 11.57 -26.82
C GLN A 146 -5.26 11.05 -27.76
N PRO A 147 -5.14 11.10 -29.08
CA PRO A 147 -6.17 10.54 -29.97
C PRO A 147 -6.41 9.02 -29.74
N ASP A 148 -5.34 8.24 -29.52
CA ASP A 148 -5.45 6.81 -29.25
C ASP A 148 -6.08 6.55 -27.88
N MET A 149 -5.75 7.37 -26.89
CA MET A 149 -6.35 7.32 -25.56
C MET A 149 -7.84 7.63 -25.60
N GLN A 150 -8.26 8.65 -26.36
CA GLN A 150 -9.67 8.97 -26.57
C GLN A 150 -10.42 7.83 -27.26
N LEU A 151 -9.82 7.15 -28.25
CA LEU A 151 -10.40 5.96 -28.89
C LEU A 151 -10.57 4.81 -27.90
N ARG A 152 -9.60 4.61 -27.00
CA ARG A 152 -9.68 3.63 -25.92
C ARG A 152 -10.80 3.94 -24.95
N ILE A 153 -10.90 5.19 -24.48
CA ILE A 153 -11.98 5.66 -23.62
C ILE A 153 -13.34 5.47 -24.31
N ALA A 154 -13.47 5.81 -25.59
CA ALA A 154 -14.71 5.59 -26.35
C ALA A 154 -15.15 4.13 -26.33
N LYS A 155 -14.20 3.19 -26.49
CA LYS A 155 -14.50 1.74 -26.40
C LYS A 155 -14.96 1.34 -25.02
N LEU A 156 -14.38 1.90 -23.97
CA LEU A 156 -14.73 1.61 -22.58
C LEU A 156 -16.10 2.18 -22.20
N LEU A 157 -16.42 3.39 -22.63
CA LEU A 157 -17.72 4.05 -22.37
C LEU A 157 -18.89 3.45 -23.15
N THR A 158 -18.63 2.78 -24.30
CA THR A 158 -19.67 2.20 -25.17
C THR A 158 -19.84 0.69 -25.00
N ILE A 159 -19.31 0.12 -23.92
CA ILE A 159 -19.45 -1.31 -23.61
C ILE A 159 -20.90 -1.62 -23.30
N ASP A 160 -21.46 -2.56 -24.06
CA ASP A 160 -22.81 -3.10 -23.81
C ASP A 160 -22.77 -4.09 -22.65
N SER A 161 -23.19 -3.62 -21.47
CA SER A 161 -23.18 -4.34 -20.20
C SER A 161 -23.95 -5.67 -20.23
N LYS A 162 -24.87 -5.81 -21.18
CA LYS A 162 -25.72 -7.01 -21.32
C LYS A 162 -25.03 -8.15 -22.09
N LYS A 163 -23.95 -7.86 -22.82
CA LYS A 163 -23.29 -8.80 -23.72
C LYS A 163 -21.97 -9.37 -23.22
N GLU A 164 -21.30 -8.71 -22.31
CA GLU A 164 -19.97 -9.16 -21.84
C GLU A 164 -19.78 -8.88 -20.36
N ASP A 165 -19.45 -9.93 -19.59
CA ASP A 165 -18.91 -9.77 -18.23
C ASP A 165 -17.46 -9.28 -18.33
N ARG A 166 -17.30 -7.96 -18.41
CA ARG A 166 -15.98 -7.28 -18.54
C ARG A 166 -15.52 -6.59 -17.27
N GLN A 167 -16.16 -6.86 -16.15
CA GLN A 167 -15.70 -6.28 -14.89
C GLN A 167 -14.27 -6.75 -14.54
N SER A 168 -13.46 -5.82 -14.06
CA SER A 168 -12.20 -6.17 -13.42
C SER A 168 -12.47 -7.10 -12.23
N PRO A 169 -11.76 -8.22 -12.10
CA PRO A 169 -11.90 -9.10 -10.93
C PRO A 169 -11.62 -8.37 -9.61
N LEU A 170 -10.86 -7.26 -9.64
CA LEU A 170 -10.57 -6.42 -8.47
C LEU A 170 -11.79 -5.62 -8.01
N LEU A 171 -12.73 -5.28 -8.91
CA LEU A 171 -13.94 -4.50 -8.57
C LEU A 171 -14.82 -5.21 -7.56
N ALA A 172 -15.07 -6.51 -7.74
CA ALA A 172 -15.88 -7.28 -6.79
C ALA A 172 -15.22 -7.30 -5.40
N SER A 173 -13.88 -7.37 -5.36
CA SER A 173 -13.12 -7.36 -4.10
C SER A 173 -13.12 -5.99 -3.43
N VAL A 174 -13.01 -4.89 -4.19
CA VAL A 174 -13.01 -3.53 -3.63
C VAL A 174 -14.39 -3.12 -3.13
N ASP A 175 -15.46 -3.53 -3.82
CA ASP A 175 -16.83 -3.22 -3.41
C ASP A 175 -17.29 -3.98 -2.17
N ALA A 176 -16.68 -5.11 -1.88
CA ALA A 176 -16.94 -5.90 -0.67
C ALA A 176 -16.34 -5.28 0.62
N ILE A 177 -15.51 -4.25 0.51
CA ILE A 177 -14.88 -3.59 1.65
C ILE A 177 -15.76 -2.43 2.12
N ASP A 178 -16.28 -2.53 3.36
CA ASP A 178 -17.03 -1.43 4.00
C ASP A 178 -16.07 -0.45 4.70
N ALA A 179 -15.60 0.55 3.96
CA ALA A 179 -14.73 1.61 4.45
C ALA A 179 -14.97 2.91 3.65
N PRO A 180 -14.58 4.09 4.18
CA PRO A 180 -14.65 5.35 3.42
C PRO A 180 -13.88 5.30 2.11
N MET A 181 -12.75 4.59 2.10
CA MET A 181 -11.99 4.26 0.90
C MET A 181 -11.62 2.78 0.97
N ALA A 182 -11.67 2.10 -0.16
CA ALA A 182 -11.28 0.70 -0.29
C ALA A 182 -10.22 0.57 -1.39
N PHE A 183 -9.21 -0.25 -1.17
CA PHE A 183 -8.10 -0.43 -2.09
C PHE A 183 -7.85 -1.91 -2.34
N VAL A 184 -7.71 -2.28 -3.60
CA VAL A 184 -7.33 -3.63 -4.03
C VAL A 184 -6.31 -3.52 -5.15
N ALA A 185 -5.15 -4.17 -4.99
CA ALA A 185 -4.08 -4.15 -5.97
C ALA A 185 -3.38 -5.48 -6.06
N ARG A 186 -2.94 -5.85 -7.25
CA ARG A 186 -1.96 -6.92 -7.45
C ARG A 186 -0.61 -6.46 -6.91
N LEU A 187 0.18 -7.35 -6.32
CA LEU A 187 1.48 -6.97 -5.77
C LEU A 187 2.49 -6.51 -6.83
N ASP A 188 2.37 -7.00 -8.07
CA ASP A 188 3.23 -6.56 -9.18
C ASP A 188 2.90 -5.13 -9.69
N ALA A 189 1.80 -4.54 -9.27
CA ALA A 189 1.49 -3.12 -9.48
C ALA A 189 2.20 -2.20 -8.48
N LEU A 190 2.66 -2.72 -7.35
CA LEU A 190 3.32 -1.93 -6.33
C LEU A 190 4.83 -1.80 -6.62
N PRO A 191 5.46 -0.66 -6.30
CA PRO A 191 6.92 -0.56 -6.33
C PRO A 191 7.56 -1.66 -5.48
N GLU A 192 8.66 -2.26 -5.95
CA GLU A 192 9.28 -3.45 -5.34
C GLU A 192 9.57 -3.29 -3.84
N ASN A 193 10.08 -2.14 -3.43
CA ASN A 193 10.38 -1.82 -2.03
C ASN A 193 9.12 -1.67 -1.15
N ILE A 194 7.97 -1.35 -1.73
CA ILE A 194 6.67 -1.32 -1.05
C ILE A 194 6.04 -2.71 -1.05
N ALA A 195 6.19 -3.48 -2.13
CA ALA A 195 5.66 -4.83 -2.24
C ALA A 195 6.38 -5.84 -1.31
N LEU A 196 7.69 -5.66 -1.08
CA LEU A 196 8.53 -6.60 -0.35
C LEU A 196 7.95 -7.06 1.00
N PRO A 197 7.46 -6.20 1.90
CA PRO A 197 6.87 -6.64 3.17
C PRO A 197 5.63 -7.54 3.00
N PHE A 198 4.89 -7.39 1.90
CA PHE A 198 3.71 -8.19 1.61
C PHE A 198 4.04 -9.54 0.95
N THR A 199 5.32 -9.75 0.60
CA THR A 199 5.80 -11.03 0.05
C THR A 199 6.32 -11.98 1.13
N LEU A 200 6.32 -11.55 2.38
CA LEU A 200 6.79 -12.39 3.51
C LEU A 200 5.99 -13.69 3.59
N GLY A 201 6.70 -14.81 3.57
CA GLY A 201 6.11 -16.15 3.62
C GLY A 201 5.52 -16.66 2.31
N LEU A 202 5.66 -15.94 1.21
CA LEU A 202 5.38 -16.48 -0.11
C LEU A 202 6.48 -17.45 -0.55
N PRO A 203 6.13 -18.55 -1.27
CA PRO A 203 7.12 -19.40 -1.89
C PRO A 203 8.07 -18.65 -2.81
N LYS A 204 9.36 -19.05 -2.85
CA LYS A 204 10.45 -18.32 -3.53
C LYS A 204 10.21 -17.94 -5.01
N ARG A 205 9.29 -18.61 -5.70
CA ARG A 205 9.03 -18.42 -7.15
C ARG A 205 7.57 -18.06 -7.44
N VAL A 206 6.87 -17.42 -6.50
CA VAL A 206 5.50 -16.99 -6.73
C VAL A 206 5.47 -15.82 -7.71
N ASN A 207 4.61 -15.92 -8.72
CA ASN A 207 4.30 -14.78 -9.58
C ASN A 207 3.45 -13.76 -8.79
N LEU A 208 4.00 -12.58 -8.53
CA LEU A 208 3.35 -11.51 -7.76
C LEU A 208 2.04 -11.01 -8.40
N SER A 209 1.84 -11.23 -9.70
CA SER A 209 0.56 -10.94 -10.37
C SER A 209 -0.61 -11.79 -9.85
N GLN A 210 -0.32 -12.90 -9.17
CA GLN A 210 -1.32 -13.78 -8.57
C GLN A 210 -1.61 -13.43 -7.09
N VAL A 211 -0.87 -12.50 -6.50
CA VAL A 211 -1.07 -12.06 -5.11
C VAL A 211 -1.72 -10.70 -5.10
N VAL A 212 -2.80 -10.59 -4.33
CA VAL A 212 -3.62 -9.37 -4.25
C VAL A 212 -3.62 -8.86 -2.82
N LEU A 213 -3.31 -7.59 -2.66
CA LEU A 213 -3.50 -6.82 -1.43
C LEU A 213 -4.89 -6.19 -1.46
N LYS A 214 -5.69 -6.38 -0.42
CA LYS A 214 -6.95 -5.65 -0.22
C LYS A 214 -6.94 -4.97 1.14
N ALA A 215 -7.46 -3.73 1.21
CA ALA A 215 -7.51 -2.96 2.44
C ALA A 215 -8.64 -1.93 2.44
N GLY A 216 -9.30 -1.78 3.59
CA GLY A 216 -10.08 -0.61 3.91
C GLY A 216 -9.15 0.51 4.39
N LEU A 217 -9.40 1.75 3.94
CA LEU A 217 -8.57 2.90 4.23
C LEU A 217 -9.35 4.01 4.91
N ARG A 218 -8.71 4.67 5.86
CA ARG A 218 -9.19 5.92 6.48
C ARG A 218 -8.03 6.85 6.81
N ILE A 219 -8.28 8.14 6.81
CA ILE A 219 -7.30 9.16 7.21
C ILE A 219 -7.64 9.64 8.61
N ALA A 220 -6.65 9.64 9.50
CA ALA A 220 -6.71 10.21 10.83
C ALA A 220 -5.34 10.82 11.19
N ASP A 221 -5.31 12.04 11.74
CA ASP A 221 -4.10 12.71 12.22
C ASP A 221 -2.93 12.68 11.22
N ASN A 222 -3.15 13.07 9.96
CA ASN A 222 -2.17 13.01 8.86
C ASN A 222 -1.61 11.60 8.57
N THR A 223 -2.30 10.55 9.04
CA THR A 223 -1.94 9.16 8.84
C THR A 223 -3.00 8.47 7.99
N LEU A 224 -2.57 7.79 6.94
CA LEU A 224 -3.41 6.86 6.18
C LEU A 224 -3.36 5.49 6.87
N LEU A 225 -4.45 5.12 7.49
CA LEU A 225 -4.62 3.79 8.10
C LEU A 225 -5.20 2.83 7.06
N MET A 226 -4.51 1.72 6.82
CA MET A 226 -4.89 0.66 5.91
C MET A 226 -5.07 -0.64 6.70
N LYS A 227 -6.31 -1.12 6.83
CA LYS A 227 -6.63 -2.40 7.47
C LYS A 227 -6.98 -3.42 6.41
N GLY A 228 -6.21 -4.49 6.33
CA GLY A 228 -6.41 -5.42 5.24
C GLY A 228 -5.58 -6.69 5.32
N GLU A 229 -5.59 -7.43 4.23
CA GLU A 229 -4.88 -8.69 4.08
C GLU A 229 -4.39 -8.89 2.65
N THR A 230 -3.46 -9.82 2.48
CA THR A 230 -3.10 -10.38 1.18
C THR A 230 -3.82 -11.70 0.96
N PHE A 231 -4.27 -11.92 -0.27
CA PHE A 231 -4.92 -13.16 -0.69
C PHE A 231 -4.51 -13.53 -2.12
N SER A 232 -4.91 -14.71 -2.57
CA SER A 232 -4.69 -15.14 -3.96
C SER A 232 -5.92 -15.87 -4.49
N TYR A 233 -6.20 -15.69 -5.79
CA TYR A 233 -7.15 -16.54 -6.51
C TYR A 233 -6.58 -17.95 -6.76
N ASN A 234 -5.26 -18.15 -6.63
CA ASN A 234 -4.62 -19.45 -6.65
C ASN A 234 -4.68 -20.05 -5.24
N GLU A 235 -5.37 -21.17 -5.11
CA GLU A 235 -5.65 -21.81 -3.80
C GLU A 235 -4.36 -22.21 -3.04
N THR A 236 -3.33 -22.65 -3.75
CA THR A 236 -2.04 -23.04 -3.13
C THR A 236 -1.34 -21.82 -2.52
N ILE A 237 -1.31 -20.70 -3.25
CA ILE A 237 -0.72 -19.43 -2.77
C ILE A 237 -1.55 -18.88 -1.60
N ASP A 238 -2.87 -18.91 -1.71
CA ASP A 238 -3.79 -18.42 -0.67
C ASP A 238 -3.64 -19.20 0.65
N LYS A 239 -3.52 -20.53 0.57
CA LYS A 239 -3.22 -21.39 1.74
C LYS A 239 -1.87 -21.03 2.39
N ALA A 240 -0.85 -20.71 1.59
CA ALA A 240 0.45 -20.28 2.11
C ALA A 240 0.36 -18.94 2.85
N LEU A 241 -0.31 -17.93 2.25
CA LEU A 241 -0.56 -16.63 2.87
C LEU A 241 -1.31 -16.76 4.20
N LYS A 242 -2.39 -17.52 4.23
CA LYS A 242 -3.17 -17.78 5.45
C LYS A 242 -2.36 -18.48 6.55
N ARG A 243 -1.48 -19.42 6.19
CA ARG A 243 -0.58 -20.09 7.14
C ARG A 243 0.37 -19.09 7.78
N VAL A 244 0.93 -18.18 7.01
CA VAL A 244 1.83 -17.14 7.52
C VAL A 244 1.06 -16.16 8.41
N ALA A 245 -0.09 -15.67 7.96
CA ALA A 245 -0.94 -14.79 8.78
C ALA A 245 -1.31 -15.43 10.13
N ALA A 246 -1.59 -16.74 10.15
CA ALA A 246 -1.87 -17.50 11.39
C ALA A 246 -0.63 -17.69 12.28
N SER A 247 0.58 -17.44 11.78
CA SER A 247 1.81 -17.54 12.58
C SER A 247 2.06 -16.32 13.47
N TYR A 248 1.48 -15.18 13.12
CA TYR A 248 1.58 -13.98 13.93
C TYR A 248 0.69 -14.05 15.17
N ARG A 249 1.21 -13.55 16.28
CA ARG A 249 0.51 -13.36 17.56
C ARG A 249 0.19 -11.86 17.73
N PRO A 250 -0.72 -11.49 18.65
CA PRO A 250 -1.01 -10.09 18.92
C PRO A 250 0.24 -9.29 19.33
N ILE A 251 0.47 -8.14 18.70
CA ILE A 251 1.58 -7.22 19.01
C ILE A 251 1.35 -6.63 20.40
N GLY A 252 2.35 -6.75 21.28
CA GLY A 252 2.37 -6.14 22.61
C GLY A 252 2.96 -4.72 22.60
N GLU A 253 3.03 -4.10 23.78
CA GLU A 253 3.48 -2.71 23.94
C GLU A 253 4.99 -2.53 23.91
N THR A 254 5.78 -3.59 24.10
CA THR A 254 7.20 -3.54 24.44
C THR A 254 8.03 -2.63 23.54
N PHE A 255 7.80 -2.64 22.23
CA PHE A 255 8.60 -1.85 21.28
C PHE A 255 7.83 -0.72 20.60
N LEU A 256 6.54 -0.53 20.89
CA LEU A 256 5.73 0.50 20.22
C LEU A 256 6.25 1.92 20.48
N LYS A 257 6.84 2.15 21.66
CA LYS A 257 7.42 3.46 22.04
C LYS A 257 8.82 3.71 21.46
N GLU A 258 9.46 2.68 20.91
CA GLU A 258 10.83 2.77 20.43
C GLU A 258 10.94 3.02 18.92
N ALA A 259 9.83 2.96 18.20
CA ALA A 259 9.82 3.21 16.77
C ALA A 259 10.14 4.68 16.47
N SER A 260 11.17 4.90 15.66
CA SER A 260 11.57 6.25 15.28
C SER A 260 10.92 6.67 13.96
N SER A 261 10.47 7.92 13.88
CA SER A 261 9.91 8.55 12.69
C SER A 261 10.88 8.65 11.49
N PRO A 262 12.22 8.74 11.63
CA PRO A 262 13.11 8.80 10.47
C PRO A 262 13.27 7.47 9.72
N ALA A 263 12.72 6.36 10.21
CA ALA A 263 12.72 5.12 9.47
C ALA A 263 11.79 5.22 8.25
N ALA A 264 12.28 4.81 7.08
CA ALA A 264 11.48 4.77 5.86
C ALA A 264 10.36 3.72 5.96
N LEU A 265 10.67 2.59 6.59
CA LEU A 265 9.74 1.51 6.90
C LEU A 265 10.04 0.98 8.30
N THR A 266 8.99 0.75 9.09
CA THR A 266 9.06 0.00 10.35
C THR A 266 8.04 -1.13 10.32
N LEU A 267 8.50 -2.34 10.59
CA LEU A 267 7.69 -3.54 10.74
C LEU A 267 7.56 -3.88 12.22
N PHE A 268 6.33 -4.14 12.68
CA PHE A 268 6.02 -4.70 13.99
C PHE A 268 5.37 -6.06 13.81
N ALA A 269 5.86 -7.05 14.53
CA ALA A 269 5.30 -8.41 14.58
C ALA A 269 5.46 -9.01 15.96
N ASN A 270 4.74 -10.08 16.21
CA ASN A 270 4.93 -10.95 17.37
C ASN A 270 4.82 -12.41 16.91
N MET A 271 5.89 -13.19 17.08
CA MET A 271 5.91 -14.58 16.65
C MET A 271 6.99 -15.42 17.31
N GLU A 272 6.90 -16.73 17.09
CA GLU A 272 7.93 -17.70 17.50
C GLU A 272 9.05 -17.79 16.46
N GLY A 273 10.28 -17.89 16.92
CA GLY A 273 11.49 -17.86 16.11
C GLY A 273 11.60 -18.96 15.04
N ASN A 274 11.10 -20.19 15.30
CA ASN A 274 11.10 -21.22 14.26
C ASN A 274 10.18 -20.88 13.09
N LYS A 275 9.03 -20.25 13.36
CA LYS A 275 8.11 -19.76 12.33
C LYS A 275 8.71 -18.59 11.57
N LEU A 276 9.35 -17.66 12.30
CA LEU A 276 10.08 -16.53 11.70
C LEU A 276 11.18 -17.03 10.75
N LEU A 277 11.99 -17.99 11.21
CA LEU A 277 13.07 -18.54 10.38
C LEU A 277 12.54 -19.20 9.09
N GLY A 278 11.41 -19.88 9.16
CA GLY A 278 10.72 -20.43 7.99
C GLY A 278 10.35 -19.32 6.99
N ILE A 279 9.70 -18.26 7.46
CA ILE A 279 9.31 -17.10 6.63
C ILE A 279 10.54 -16.44 5.98
N VAL A 280 11.61 -16.23 6.76
CA VAL A 280 12.86 -15.61 6.25
C VAL A 280 13.52 -16.50 5.18
N ARG A 281 13.56 -17.81 5.38
CA ARG A 281 14.14 -18.77 4.42
C ARG A 281 13.33 -18.92 3.14
N ASP A 282 12.02 -18.79 3.21
CA ASP A 282 11.13 -18.86 2.04
C ASP A 282 11.19 -17.59 1.17
N ASN A 283 11.58 -16.44 1.73
CA ASN A 283 11.77 -15.21 0.97
C ASN A 283 13.18 -15.15 0.36
N ILE A 284 13.29 -14.96 -0.97
CA ILE A 284 14.58 -15.01 -1.68
C ILE A 284 15.57 -13.94 -1.22
N VAL A 285 15.08 -12.71 -1.00
CA VAL A 285 15.92 -11.57 -0.56
C VAL A 285 16.43 -11.80 0.85
N LEU A 286 15.52 -12.12 1.78
CA LEU A 286 15.86 -12.35 3.17
C LEU A 286 16.74 -13.60 3.36
N SER A 287 16.48 -14.68 2.60
CA SER A 287 17.30 -15.89 2.67
C SER A 287 18.73 -15.67 2.15
N THR A 288 18.90 -14.84 1.14
CA THR A 288 20.23 -14.47 0.63
C THR A 288 21.00 -13.66 1.68
N LEU A 289 20.36 -12.67 2.30
CA LEU A 289 20.93 -11.88 3.39
C LEU A 289 21.31 -12.78 4.58
N LEU A 290 20.40 -13.67 4.99
CA LEU A 290 20.62 -14.60 6.09
C LEU A 290 21.80 -15.54 5.79
N THR A 291 21.90 -16.06 4.57
CA THR A 291 23.03 -16.91 4.15
C THR A 291 24.36 -16.16 4.28
N GLY A 292 24.41 -14.91 3.84
CA GLY A 292 25.62 -14.08 3.97
C GLY A 292 26.02 -13.85 5.44
N LEU A 293 25.06 -13.56 6.32
CA LEU A 293 25.32 -13.35 7.75
C LEU A 293 25.74 -14.66 8.47
N ASN A 294 25.16 -15.79 8.08
CA ASN A 294 25.49 -17.11 8.65
C ASN A 294 26.92 -17.57 8.34
N THR A 295 27.64 -16.92 7.45
CA THR A 295 29.09 -17.18 7.25
C THR A 295 29.94 -16.75 8.44
N ALA A 296 29.49 -15.80 9.22
CA ALA A 296 30.22 -15.22 10.35
C ALA A 296 29.50 -15.37 11.71
N ILE A 297 28.16 -15.30 11.72
CA ILE A 297 27.31 -15.34 12.90
C ILE A 297 26.21 -16.35 12.65
N ASP A 298 25.97 -17.29 13.58
CA ASP A 298 24.83 -18.21 13.49
C ASP A 298 23.50 -17.45 13.75
N MET A 299 23.08 -16.71 12.72
CA MET A 299 21.83 -15.97 12.75
C MET A 299 20.60 -16.89 12.86
N ASP A 300 20.70 -18.11 12.38
CA ASP A 300 19.66 -19.11 12.53
C ASP A 300 19.39 -19.42 14.01
N ASN A 301 20.45 -19.55 14.82
CA ASN A 301 20.34 -19.80 16.26
C ASN A 301 19.74 -18.57 16.98
N ILE A 302 20.18 -17.37 16.62
CA ILE A 302 19.60 -16.14 17.15
C ILE A 302 18.12 -16.04 16.80
N ILE A 303 17.72 -16.26 15.54
CA ILE A 303 16.33 -16.18 15.11
C ILE A 303 15.48 -17.24 15.82
N ARG A 304 15.96 -18.48 15.98
CA ARG A 304 15.24 -19.52 16.73
C ARG A 304 15.02 -19.17 18.20
N SER A 305 15.87 -18.34 18.78
CA SER A 305 15.71 -17.87 20.16
C SER A 305 14.62 -16.82 20.34
N VAL A 306 14.12 -16.23 19.25
CA VAL A 306 13.05 -15.23 19.31
C VAL A 306 11.76 -15.85 19.83
N ASP A 307 11.08 -15.15 20.73
CA ASP A 307 9.74 -15.49 21.21
C ASP A 307 9.05 -14.24 21.77
N GLY A 308 8.29 -13.57 20.93
CA GLY A 308 7.59 -12.35 21.33
C GLY A 308 7.60 -11.25 20.27
N ASN A 309 7.60 -10.01 20.75
CA ASN A 309 7.56 -8.85 19.89
C ASN A 309 8.89 -8.66 19.14
N ILE A 310 8.76 -8.24 17.89
CA ILE A 310 9.85 -7.94 16.96
C ILE A 310 9.57 -6.58 16.37
N ILE A 311 10.60 -5.74 16.28
CA ILE A 311 10.59 -4.52 15.48
C ILE A 311 11.78 -4.54 14.53
N ILE A 312 11.51 -4.24 13.26
CA ILE A 312 12.52 -4.10 12.20
C ILE A 312 12.30 -2.75 11.56
N SER A 313 13.33 -1.90 11.54
CA SER A 313 13.25 -0.57 10.92
C SER A 313 14.34 -0.42 9.87
N THR A 314 13.99 0.20 8.74
CA THR A 314 14.94 0.56 7.68
C THR A 314 15.03 2.07 7.56
N SER A 315 16.25 2.58 7.44
CA SER A 315 16.54 3.99 7.17
C SER A 315 17.61 4.09 6.09
N THR A 316 17.79 5.28 5.54
CA THR A 316 18.85 5.54 4.58
C THR A 316 19.87 6.47 5.23
N SER A 317 21.14 6.09 5.20
CA SER A 317 22.24 6.94 5.68
C SER A 317 22.43 8.17 4.77
N ALA A 318 23.16 9.17 5.26
CA ALA A 318 23.55 10.33 4.45
C ALA A 318 24.35 9.95 3.18
N SER A 319 25.05 8.81 3.21
CA SER A 319 25.75 8.23 2.04
C SER A 319 24.84 7.47 1.07
N GLY A 320 23.54 7.36 1.37
CA GLY A 320 22.55 6.60 0.56
C GLY A 320 22.56 5.10 0.82
N GLN A 321 23.24 4.62 1.85
CA GLN A 321 23.29 3.22 2.23
C GLN A 321 22.08 2.86 3.10
N ALA A 322 21.44 1.72 2.82
CA ALA A 322 20.35 1.22 3.63
C ALA A 322 20.87 0.72 4.99
N ASN A 323 20.28 1.23 6.06
CA ASN A 323 20.55 0.82 7.44
C ASN A 323 19.38 -0.03 7.95
N LEU A 324 19.70 -1.14 8.58
CA LEU A 324 18.74 -2.05 9.21
C LEU A 324 18.91 -2.00 10.72
N SER A 325 17.81 -1.82 11.44
CA SER A 325 17.75 -1.91 12.90
C SER A 325 16.75 -2.98 13.30
N ILE A 326 17.15 -3.90 14.18
CA ILE A 326 16.32 -5.02 14.63
C ILE A 326 16.30 -5.02 16.16
N ARG A 327 15.12 -5.26 16.74
CA ARG A 327 14.93 -5.65 18.12
C ARG A 327 13.96 -6.81 18.22
N ALA A 328 14.22 -7.72 19.15
CA ALA A 328 13.38 -8.89 19.35
C ALA A 328 13.39 -9.36 20.81
N GLN A 329 12.26 -9.81 21.31
CA GLN A 329 12.17 -10.53 22.57
C GLN A 329 12.64 -11.96 22.37
N LEU A 330 13.44 -12.46 23.32
CA LEU A 330 14.02 -13.79 23.27
C LEU A 330 13.46 -14.68 24.39
N LYS A 331 13.29 -15.97 24.11
CA LYS A 331 12.98 -17.00 25.12
C LYS A 331 14.23 -17.51 25.86
N HIS A 332 15.40 -17.45 25.19
CA HIS A 332 16.69 -17.81 25.77
C HIS A 332 17.83 -17.09 25.06
N THR A 333 19.02 -17.11 25.65
CA THR A 333 20.22 -16.41 25.16
C THR A 333 21.40 -17.36 24.92
N ASN A 334 21.12 -18.65 24.65
CA ASN A 334 22.14 -19.71 24.55
C ASN A 334 23.16 -19.43 23.44
N TRP A 335 22.78 -18.70 22.38
CA TRP A 335 23.69 -18.29 21.32
C TRP A 335 24.90 -17.47 21.79
N LEU A 336 24.83 -16.86 22.99
CA LEU A 336 25.97 -16.14 23.57
C LEU A 336 27.18 -17.06 23.81
N THR A 337 26.98 -18.36 24.06
CA THR A 337 28.06 -19.34 24.24
C THR A 337 28.87 -19.55 22.96
N ASP A 338 28.26 -19.28 21.79
CA ASP A 338 28.87 -19.51 20.49
C ASP A 338 29.69 -18.31 20.01
N VAL A 339 29.53 -17.13 20.63
CA VAL A 339 30.20 -15.88 20.19
C VAL A 339 31.72 -16.03 20.23
N GLY A 340 32.28 -16.74 21.22
CA GLY A 340 33.71 -17.03 21.28
C GLY A 340 34.21 -17.84 20.09
N TYR A 341 33.40 -18.76 19.58
CA TYR A 341 33.68 -19.50 18.35
C TYR A 341 33.56 -18.57 17.12
N TRP A 342 32.50 -17.78 17.00
CA TRP A 342 32.31 -16.86 15.87
C TRP A 342 33.48 -15.88 15.71
N LYS A 343 34.00 -15.34 16.80
CA LYS A 343 35.19 -14.45 16.78
C LYS A 343 36.42 -15.13 16.15
N ARG A 344 36.62 -16.42 16.39
CA ARG A 344 37.77 -17.18 15.85
C ARG A 344 37.55 -17.69 14.43
N SER A 345 36.31 -17.88 14.02
CA SER A 345 35.91 -18.49 12.74
C SER A 345 35.41 -17.49 11.69
N CYS A 346 35.54 -16.20 11.95
CA CYS A 346 35.16 -15.17 10.98
C CYS A 346 35.87 -15.38 9.64
N PRO A 347 35.16 -15.22 8.51
CA PRO A 347 35.77 -15.23 7.19
C PRO A 347 36.85 -14.16 7.05
N PRO A 348 37.85 -14.35 6.15
CA PRO A 348 38.86 -13.34 5.85
C PRO A 348 38.23 -11.98 5.52
N GLY A 349 38.74 -10.89 6.10
CA GLY A 349 38.20 -9.54 5.92
C GLY A 349 37.01 -9.19 6.83
N SER A 350 36.56 -10.14 7.64
CA SER A 350 35.51 -9.90 8.64
C SER A 350 36.04 -10.11 10.05
N THR A 351 35.53 -9.36 11.02
CA THR A 351 35.91 -9.46 12.44
C THR A 351 34.68 -9.33 13.35
N ILE A 352 34.72 -10.04 14.48
CA ILE A 352 33.79 -9.83 15.59
C ILE A 352 34.58 -9.49 16.84
N TYR A 353 34.24 -8.39 17.52
CA TYR A 353 34.90 -7.95 18.73
C TYR A 353 33.91 -7.42 19.78
N ASP A 354 34.36 -7.34 21.03
CA ASP A 354 33.53 -6.87 22.13
C ASP A 354 33.32 -5.35 22.09
N ALA A 355 32.09 -4.92 22.34
CA ALA A 355 31.69 -3.52 22.48
C ALA A 355 31.15 -3.22 23.90
N GLY A 356 31.24 -4.18 24.81
CA GLY A 356 30.75 -4.11 26.18
C GLY A 356 30.17 -5.46 26.67
N PRO A 357 29.63 -5.50 27.88
CA PRO A 357 29.01 -6.72 28.41
C PRO A 357 27.85 -7.18 27.51
N ARG A 358 27.95 -8.41 26.95
CA ARG A 358 26.96 -8.99 26.05
C ARG A 358 26.67 -8.16 24.80
N ALA A 359 27.63 -7.34 24.38
CA ALA A 359 27.56 -6.43 23.25
C ALA A 359 28.76 -6.65 22.33
N TYR A 360 28.51 -6.78 21.04
CA TYR A 360 29.48 -7.16 20.02
C TYR A 360 29.35 -6.29 18.79
N VAL A 361 30.45 -6.21 18.03
CA VAL A 361 30.48 -5.58 16.71
C VAL A 361 30.87 -6.61 15.68
N PHE A 362 30.10 -6.71 14.61
CA PHE A 362 30.50 -7.35 13.37
C PHE A 362 30.94 -6.28 12.38
N ASP A 363 32.12 -6.46 11.80
CA ASP A 363 32.71 -5.55 10.80
C ASP A 363 33.30 -6.38 9.68
N ASN A 364 32.86 -6.14 8.43
CA ASN A 364 33.42 -6.78 7.23
C ASN A 364 34.07 -5.78 6.25
N GLY A 365 34.42 -4.58 6.73
CA GLY A 365 35.00 -3.52 5.93
C GLY A 365 34.00 -2.71 5.09
N ASN A 366 32.88 -3.31 4.67
CA ASN A 366 31.84 -2.62 3.90
C ASN A 366 30.70 -2.12 4.77
N PHE A 367 30.36 -2.87 5.81
CA PHE A 367 29.33 -2.49 6.77
C PHE A 367 29.70 -2.98 8.18
N LYS A 368 29.18 -2.25 9.16
CA LYS A 368 29.39 -2.50 10.58
C LYS A 368 28.06 -2.57 11.30
N TYR A 369 27.85 -3.63 12.09
CA TYR A 369 26.67 -3.81 12.91
C TYR A 369 27.04 -4.06 14.37
N TYR A 370 26.30 -3.41 15.26
CA TYR A 370 26.38 -3.60 16.71
C TYR A 370 25.23 -4.51 17.13
N PHE A 371 25.54 -5.65 17.70
CA PHE A 371 24.52 -6.61 18.12
C PHE A 371 24.78 -7.14 19.53
N GLY A 372 23.73 -7.59 20.19
CA GLY A 372 23.84 -8.10 21.54
C GLY A 372 22.52 -8.11 22.29
N LEU A 373 22.62 -8.01 23.61
CA LEU A 373 21.45 -7.99 24.49
C LEU A 373 21.38 -6.66 25.25
N LYS A 374 20.18 -6.08 25.33
CA LYS A 374 19.90 -5.01 26.29
C LYS A 374 19.76 -5.56 27.73
N THR A 375 19.60 -4.66 28.70
CA THR A 375 19.40 -4.99 30.12
C THR A 375 18.16 -5.85 30.37
N ASP A 376 17.11 -5.68 29.56
CA ASP A 376 15.88 -6.48 29.56
C ASP A 376 16.03 -7.85 28.85
N SER A 377 17.25 -8.24 28.47
CA SER A 377 17.57 -9.45 27.69
C SER A 377 16.93 -9.50 26.30
N SER A 378 16.44 -8.38 25.78
CA SER A 378 16.02 -8.32 24.37
C SER A 378 17.23 -8.23 23.45
N PHE A 379 17.15 -8.88 22.30
CA PHE A 379 18.14 -8.79 21.23
C PHE A 379 18.07 -7.43 20.54
N TYR A 380 19.22 -6.92 20.17
CA TYR A 380 19.33 -5.79 19.25
C TYR A 380 20.39 -6.04 18.17
N CYS A 381 20.17 -5.45 16.99
CA CYS A 381 21.16 -5.32 15.92
C CYS A 381 20.98 -3.92 15.30
N LEU A 382 22.01 -3.09 15.33
CA LEU A 382 21.98 -1.68 14.97
C LEU A 382 23.16 -1.32 14.07
N PRO A 383 23.02 -0.36 13.13
CA PRO A 383 24.13 0.09 12.27
C PRO A 383 25.11 1.03 12.97
N HIS A 384 24.84 1.43 14.22
CA HIS A 384 25.66 2.33 15.03
C HIS A 384 25.67 1.89 16.49
N PRO A 385 26.66 2.34 17.31
CA PRO A 385 26.73 1.99 18.72
C PRO A 385 25.43 2.32 19.45
N PRO A 386 24.94 1.46 20.37
CA PRO A 386 23.75 1.75 21.17
C PRO A 386 23.81 3.06 21.96
N SER A 387 25.00 3.51 22.34
CA SER A 387 25.26 4.81 23.00
C SER A 387 25.12 6.01 22.07
N GLN A 388 25.21 5.78 20.77
CA GLN A 388 25.01 6.79 19.70
C GLN A 388 23.64 6.66 19.04
N GLN A 389 22.67 6.00 19.70
CA GLN A 389 21.29 6.22 19.26
C GLN A 389 21.11 7.72 19.15
N PRO A 390 20.73 8.24 17.97
CA PRO A 390 20.66 9.68 17.81
C PRO A 390 19.84 10.24 18.95
N ILE A 391 20.41 11.17 19.70
CA ILE A 391 19.78 11.99 20.75
C ILE A 391 18.54 12.72 20.17
N LEU A 392 18.28 12.57 18.90
CA LEU A 392 17.15 13.03 18.11
C LEU A 392 15.90 12.11 18.19
N VAL A 393 15.69 11.42 19.30
CA VAL A 393 14.33 11.02 19.65
C VAL A 393 13.67 12.25 20.27
N THR A 394 13.50 13.29 19.45
CA THR A 394 12.53 14.33 19.80
C THR A 394 11.16 13.67 19.88
N PRO A 395 10.24 14.12 20.74
CA PRO A 395 8.88 13.60 20.79
C PRO A 395 8.18 13.58 19.41
N SER A 396 8.60 14.45 18.49
CA SER A 396 8.13 14.49 17.09
C SER A 396 8.66 13.36 16.20
N SER A 397 9.62 12.56 16.64
CA SER A 397 10.20 11.45 15.87
C SER A 397 9.69 10.06 16.26
N GLN A 398 8.80 9.97 17.25
CA GLN A 398 8.15 8.71 17.64
C GLN A 398 6.83 8.53 16.88
N ILE A 399 6.42 7.27 16.71
CA ILE A 399 5.06 6.97 16.27
C ILE A 399 4.08 7.62 17.25
N SER A 400 3.08 8.35 16.74
CA SER A 400 2.08 8.99 17.58
C SER A 400 1.36 7.95 18.45
N SER A 401 0.91 8.37 19.64
CA SER A 401 0.14 7.49 20.52
C SER A 401 -1.12 6.94 19.84
N SER A 402 -1.71 7.70 18.94
CA SER A 402 -2.84 7.28 18.11
C SER A 402 -2.48 6.09 17.23
N VAL A 403 -1.36 6.17 16.50
CA VAL A 403 -0.85 5.08 15.64
C VAL A 403 -0.46 3.86 16.48
N ALA A 404 0.21 4.06 17.62
CA ALA A 404 0.60 2.96 18.51
C ALA A 404 -0.63 2.19 19.03
N ASN A 405 -1.72 2.89 19.35
CA ASN A 405 -2.98 2.28 19.78
C ASN A 405 -3.65 1.45 18.66
N GLU A 406 -3.57 1.92 17.41
CA GLU A 406 -4.10 1.15 16.26
C GLU A 406 -3.30 -0.15 16.01
N ILE A 407 -1.99 -0.15 16.28
CA ILE A 407 -1.10 -1.31 16.08
C ILE A 407 -1.23 -2.34 17.20
N ARG A 408 -1.46 -1.90 18.46
CA ARG A 408 -1.54 -2.77 19.62
C ARG A 408 -2.60 -3.86 19.43
N GLY A 409 -2.24 -5.10 19.72
CA GLY A 409 -3.13 -6.25 19.62
C GLY A 409 -3.35 -6.78 18.20
N LYS A 410 -2.77 -6.13 17.18
CA LYS A 410 -2.83 -6.58 15.79
C LYS A 410 -1.75 -7.62 15.49
N ARG A 411 -1.88 -8.36 14.38
CA ARG A 411 -0.95 -9.46 14.05
C ARG A 411 0.34 -8.96 13.41
N LEU A 412 0.24 -8.01 12.49
CA LEU A 412 1.37 -7.39 11.79
C LEU A 412 1.04 -5.92 11.57
N ALA A 413 2.03 -5.05 11.71
CA ALA A 413 1.90 -3.69 11.27
C ALA A 413 3.14 -3.23 10.50
N LEU A 414 2.91 -2.45 9.44
CA LEU A 414 3.93 -1.80 8.64
C LEU A 414 3.68 -0.29 8.70
N VAL A 415 4.67 0.47 9.09
CA VAL A 415 4.62 1.94 9.15
C VAL A 415 5.58 2.49 8.12
N PHE A 416 5.05 3.21 7.14
CA PHE A 416 5.81 3.86 6.08
C PHE A 416 5.83 5.37 6.32
N ASN A 417 7.01 5.95 6.33
CA ASN A 417 7.20 7.40 6.34
C ASN A 417 7.39 7.87 4.90
N ILE A 418 6.46 8.67 4.39
CA ILE A 418 6.44 9.11 2.98
C ILE A 418 7.67 9.98 2.66
N ASP A 419 8.04 10.90 3.57
CA ASP A 419 9.19 11.79 3.36
C ASP A 419 10.51 11.01 3.35
N ALA A 420 10.68 10.04 4.26
CA ALA A 420 11.85 9.19 4.31
C ALA A 420 11.92 8.22 3.10
N LEU A 421 10.79 7.70 2.64
CA LEU A 421 10.71 6.91 1.42
C LEU A 421 11.06 7.73 0.18
N ALA A 422 10.57 8.96 0.07
CA ALA A 422 10.88 9.87 -1.04
C ALA A 422 12.37 10.25 -1.08
N ALA A 423 13.02 10.38 0.09
CA ALA A 423 14.44 10.66 0.19
C ALA A 423 15.31 9.44 -0.14
N SER A 424 14.78 8.21 -0.07
CA SER A 424 15.53 6.99 -0.41
C SER A 424 15.78 6.90 -1.93
N ARG A 425 17.05 6.64 -2.33
CA ARG A 425 17.41 6.50 -3.75
C ARG A 425 16.68 5.29 -4.34
N GLY A 426 15.83 5.51 -5.33
CA GLY A 426 15.14 4.43 -6.08
C GLY A 426 13.64 4.60 -6.28
N ILE A 427 12.95 5.39 -5.46
CA ILE A 427 11.56 5.76 -5.73
C ILE A 427 11.58 7.00 -6.63
N LYS A 428 11.23 6.85 -7.91
CA LYS A 428 10.94 8.01 -8.76
C LYS A 428 9.82 8.79 -8.09
N ASN A 429 10.12 10.00 -7.67
CA ASN A 429 9.32 10.85 -6.77
C ASN A 429 7.87 11.16 -7.21
N GLY A 430 7.44 10.77 -8.41
CA GLY A 430 6.14 11.15 -8.95
C GLY A 430 4.93 10.59 -8.17
N GLY A 431 4.90 9.29 -7.90
CA GLY A 431 3.71 8.63 -7.36
C GLY A 431 3.41 8.94 -5.89
N LEU A 432 4.42 8.94 -5.00
CA LEU A 432 4.21 9.19 -3.57
C LEU A 432 3.93 10.66 -3.24
N THR A 433 4.60 11.60 -3.93
CA THR A 433 4.33 13.03 -3.78
C THR A 433 2.95 13.39 -4.34
N THR A 434 2.56 12.76 -5.43
CA THR A 434 1.21 12.85 -6.00
C THR A 434 0.17 12.30 -5.02
N LEU A 435 0.40 11.11 -4.46
CA LEU A 435 -0.47 10.52 -3.44
C LEU A 435 -0.65 11.45 -2.21
N ARG A 436 0.43 12.10 -1.75
CA ARG A 436 0.38 13.07 -0.65
C ARG A 436 -0.52 14.27 -0.95
N SER A 437 -0.45 14.80 -2.17
CA SER A 437 -1.31 15.93 -2.58
C SER A 437 -2.78 15.54 -2.63
N TYR A 438 -3.09 14.30 -3.05
CA TYR A 438 -4.46 13.78 -3.09
C TYR A 438 -5.03 13.53 -1.70
N LEU A 439 -4.21 13.03 -0.77
CA LEU A 439 -4.64 12.61 0.56
C LEU A 439 -4.55 13.72 1.62
N GLY A 440 -4.46 14.98 1.22
CA GLY A 440 -4.59 16.12 2.14
C GLY A 440 -3.46 16.26 3.17
N GLY A 441 -2.20 15.98 2.79
CA GLY A 441 -1.03 16.18 3.64
C GLY A 441 -0.66 14.97 4.51
N VAL A 442 -1.13 13.77 4.17
CA VAL A 442 -0.67 12.51 4.77
C VAL A 442 0.85 12.37 4.67
N ASN A 443 1.52 12.14 5.79
CA ASN A 443 2.96 11.90 5.86
C ASN A 443 3.34 10.49 6.31
N THR A 444 2.38 9.74 6.84
CA THR A 444 2.56 8.38 7.35
C THR A 444 1.48 7.45 6.80
N ILE A 445 1.88 6.26 6.35
CA ILE A 445 0.97 5.18 5.97
C ILE A 445 1.17 4.05 6.98
N VAL A 446 0.10 3.54 7.55
CA VAL A 446 0.13 2.39 8.46
C VAL A 446 -0.73 1.28 7.89
N TYR A 447 -0.09 0.19 7.49
CA TYR A 447 -0.79 -1.04 7.15
C TYR A 447 -0.91 -1.94 8.38
N ILE A 448 -2.07 -2.54 8.57
CA ILE A 448 -2.40 -3.40 9.69
C ILE A 448 -3.04 -4.68 9.17
N LEU A 449 -2.47 -5.83 9.54
CA LEU A 449 -3.09 -7.15 9.43
C LEU A 449 -3.83 -7.44 10.73
N GLU A 450 -5.14 -7.65 10.66
CA GLU A 450 -6.00 -7.94 11.83
C GLU A 450 -5.92 -9.40 12.29
#